data_32ad2c6921d9d69c59ff3e8707101d93
#
_entry.id   32ad2c6921d9d69c59ff3e8707101d93
#
_cell.length_a   1.000
_cell.length_b   1.000
_cell.length_c   1.000
_cell.angle_alpha   90.00
_cell.angle_beta   90.00
_cell.angle_gamma   90.00
#
_symmetry.space_group_name_H-M   'P 1'
#
loop_
_entity.id
_entity.type
_entity.pdbx_description
1 polymer ?
#
loop_
_entity_poly.entity_id
_entity_poly.type
_entity_poly.pdbx_seq_one_letter_code
_entity_poly.pdbx_strand_id
1 'polypeptide(L)'
;MTFTRRQFMLSTASVIGTLSAPLLLAQATRPKVVIIGGGWGGLSAARHLAESCEVTLIERNGEFISLPLSNRWLAGVDDGRRLRQNYRKTAELYAYRFVQADVRGFDMNRRSVSTSVGDFAYDWLIVAAGISEDDDALVSGDRKAAAETRLRFPSAYTPGRELDIVHRKLADFNGGEFLINLPLAPYRCPPAPYERAVIIAHMIKSRGLKARLTVVEPNAPWAGYQRIFNEQFRDQVTYLPNTRLRQVDPFRRIATLDIDEIRFDDAILMPPQRAADLCANNGLNGTNSAWATVHPRNLAFLDDDRVFVIGDSIGAVSPLFGHYPKTGEMASRMGQIVATQIIGRITGKTSEPALPESTCFAYLSLNPPQFTRIESRYRVRGDGAIAQTISQKQENNPQGEDDAWLTTWHKSLFGSAAGT
;
A
#
# COMPACT_ATOMS: atom_id res chain seq x y z
N MET A 1 59.13 -28.75 68.71
CA MET A 1 58.74 -29.39 67.48
C MET A 1 58.79 -28.36 66.35
N THR A 2 59.84 -28.44 65.55
CA THR A 2 60.11 -27.45 64.47
C THR A 2 59.50 -27.98 63.17
N PHE A 3 58.54 -27.25 62.66
CA PHE A 3 57.96 -27.52 61.34
C PHE A 3 58.96 -27.07 60.27
N THR A 4 59.29 -27.95 59.32
CA THR A 4 60.23 -27.70 58.26
C THR A 4 59.52 -27.04 57.08
N ARG A 5 60.23 -26.14 56.38
CA ARG A 5 59.79 -25.34 55.21
C ARG A 5 59.13 -26.11 54.04
N ARG A 6 59.25 -27.48 54.11
CA ARG A 6 58.73 -28.35 53.05
C ARG A 6 57.23 -28.72 53.24
N GLN A 7 56.68 -28.52 54.43
CA GLN A 7 55.25 -28.78 54.71
C GLN A 7 54.36 -27.59 54.48
N PHE A 8 54.94 -26.38 54.31
CA PHE A 8 54.20 -25.16 54.06
C PHE A 8 53.95 -24.94 52.56
N MET A 9 54.64 -25.68 51.67
CA MET A 9 54.50 -25.53 50.22
C MET A 9 53.52 -26.50 49.57
N LEU A 10 52.86 -27.41 50.34
CA LEU A 10 51.91 -28.39 49.85
C LEU A 10 50.43 -28.04 50.15
N SER A 11 50.19 -26.98 50.89
CA SER A 11 48.83 -26.57 51.29
C SER A 11 48.28 -25.28 50.54
N THR A 12 49.04 -24.76 49.60
CA THR A 12 48.63 -23.54 48.84
C THR A 12 48.41 -23.77 47.33
N ALA A 13 48.39 -25.03 46.90
CA ALA A 13 48.24 -25.38 45.47
C ALA A 13 46.87 -25.99 45.07
N SER A 14 45.83 -25.85 45.93
CA SER A 14 44.53 -26.53 45.67
C SER A 14 43.29 -25.58 45.70
N VAL A 15 43.45 -24.26 45.54
CA VAL A 15 42.28 -23.34 45.55
C VAL A 15 42.31 -22.34 44.39
N ILE A 16 43.05 -22.59 43.31
CA ILE A 16 42.96 -21.77 42.10
C ILE A 16 42.69 -22.68 40.88
N GLY A 17 41.55 -23.35 40.91
CA GLY A 17 41.21 -24.29 39.84
C GLY A 17 39.72 -24.49 39.61
N THR A 18 38.84 -23.52 39.90
CA THR A 18 37.43 -23.61 39.50
C THR A 18 36.79 -22.23 39.55
N LEU A 19 36.90 -21.44 38.52
CA LEU A 19 35.93 -20.40 38.17
C LEU A 19 36.31 -19.77 36.82
N SER A 20 36.60 -20.64 35.85
CA SER A 20 36.49 -20.27 34.43
C SER A 20 35.31 -21.04 33.84
N ALA A 21 34.10 -20.81 34.38
CA ALA A 21 32.93 -21.04 33.59
C ALA A 21 33.03 -20.06 32.42
N PRO A 22 33.06 -20.50 31.14
CA PRO A 22 32.87 -19.58 30.06
C PRO A 22 31.52 -18.96 30.31
N LEU A 23 31.47 -17.65 30.54
CA LEU A 23 30.30 -16.86 30.29
C LEU A 23 29.97 -17.12 28.81
N LEU A 24 29.17 -18.14 28.57
CA LEU A 24 28.35 -18.23 27.37
C LEU A 24 27.49 -16.96 27.43
N LEU A 25 28.02 -15.88 26.87
CA LEU A 25 27.20 -14.76 26.41
C LEU A 25 26.19 -15.42 25.47
N ALA A 26 25.03 -15.79 26.05
CA ALA A 26 23.88 -16.15 25.24
C ALA A 26 23.73 -14.96 24.28
N GLN A 27 24.15 -15.16 23.05
CA GLN A 27 23.95 -14.18 21.98
C GLN A 27 22.45 -13.98 21.97
N ALA A 28 22.00 -12.85 22.48
CA ALA A 28 20.58 -12.54 22.59
C ALA A 28 19.99 -12.73 21.20
N THR A 29 19.15 -13.76 21.04
CA THR A 29 18.53 -14.06 19.75
C THR A 29 17.76 -12.83 19.33
N ARG A 30 18.05 -12.31 18.14
CA ARG A 30 17.34 -11.14 17.61
C ARG A 30 15.85 -11.46 17.52
N PRO A 31 14.96 -10.57 17.99
CA PRO A 31 13.51 -10.80 17.89
C PRO A 31 13.07 -11.04 16.46
N LYS A 32 12.15 -12.00 16.28
CA LYS A 32 11.61 -12.38 14.98
C LYS A 32 10.45 -11.47 14.60
N VAL A 33 10.57 -10.81 13.46
CA VAL A 33 9.49 -10.01 12.89
C VAL A 33 9.06 -10.62 11.57
N VAL A 34 7.78 -11.02 11.48
CA VAL A 34 7.18 -11.42 10.22
C VAL A 34 6.36 -10.27 9.66
N ILE A 35 6.57 -9.97 8.39
CA ILE A 35 5.86 -8.91 7.67
C ILE A 35 5.11 -9.56 6.51
N ILE A 36 3.79 -9.39 6.47
CA ILE A 36 2.92 -9.90 5.41
C ILE A 36 2.60 -8.77 4.43
N GLY A 37 3.04 -8.94 3.19
CA GLY A 37 2.84 -7.98 2.11
C GLY A 37 4.07 -7.12 1.84
N GLY A 38 4.58 -7.20 0.61
CA GLY A 38 5.77 -6.49 0.11
C GLY A 38 5.47 -5.14 -0.54
N GLY A 39 4.33 -4.51 -0.24
CA GLY A 39 4.02 -3.16 -0.70
C GLY A 39 4.90 -2.10 -0.03
N TRP A 40 4.59 -0.83 -0.27
CA TRP A 40 5.31 0.33 0.27
C TRP A 40 5.52 0.26 1.79
N GLY A 41 4.47 -0.10 2.53
CA GLY A 41 4.52 -0.19 3.99
C GLY A 41 5.40 -1.33 4.49
N GLY A 42 5.22 -2.54 3.92
CA GLY A 42 5.98 -3.72 4.32
C GLY A 42 7.47 -3.61 4.01
N LEU A 43 7.83 -3.10 2.83
CA LEU A 43 9.23 -2.83 2.45
C LEU A 43 9.86 -1.80 3.38
N SER A 44 9.13 -0.72 3.70
CA SER A 44 9.62 0.30 4.61
C SER A 44 9.87 -0.26 6.02
N ALA A 45 8.93 -1.05 6.55
CA ALA A 45 9.09 -1.71 7.84
C ALA A 45 10.27 -2.71 7.83
N ALA A 46 10.38 -3.55 6.78
CA ALA A 46 11.44 -4.54 6.66
C ALA A 46 12.83 -3.90 6.71
N ARG A 47 13.05 -2.86 5.93
CA ARG A 47 14.31 -2.13 5.90
C ARG A 47 14.68 -1.53 7.26
N HIS A 48 13.72 -0.87 7.93
CA HIS A 48 14.00 -0.19 9.20
C HIS A 48 14.21 -1.16 10.38
N LEU A 49 13.67 -2.38 10.30
CA LEU A 49 13.81 -3.41 11.33
C LEU A 49 15.03 -4.29 11.12
N ALA A 50 15.56 -4.39 9.91
CA ALA A 50 16.56 -5.39 9.52
C ALA A 50 17.85 -5.36 10.36
N GLU A 51 18.29 -4.19 10.85
CA GLU A 51 19.48 -4.08 11.71
C GLU A 51 19.22 -4.58 13.14
N SER A 52 17.99 -4.48 13.64
CA SER A 52 17.64 -4.78 15.03
C SER A 52 16.94 -6.12 15.22
N CYS A 53 16.33 -6.69 14.18
CA CYS A 53 15.48 -7.86 14.23
C CYS A 53 15.86 -8.90 13.17
N GLU A 54 15.42 -10.15 13.37
CA GLU A 54 15.36 -11.18 12.34
C GLU A 54 14.08 -10.98 11.54
N VAL A 55 14.17 -10.31 10.40
CA VAL A 55 13.00 -9.93 9.59
C VAL A 55 12.75 -10.95 8.49
N THR A 56 11.50 -11.41 8.38
CA THR A 56 11.01 -12.20 7.25
C THR A 56 9.87 -11.43 6.57
N LEU A 57 10.09 -10.98 5.33
CA LEU A 57 9.08 -10.36 4.47
C LEU A 57 8.47 -11.43 3.56
N ILE A 58 7.15 -11.63 3.66
CA ILE A 58 6.38 -12.60 2.87
C ILE A 58 5.53 -11.84 1.85
N GLU A 59 5.73 -12.12 0.57
CA GLU A 59 4.97 -11.51 -0.52
C GLU A 59 4.72 -12.57 -1.62
N ARG A 60 3.54 -12.56 -2.23
CA ARG A 60 3.16 -13.52 -3.28
C ARG A 60 3.87 -13.26 -4.61
N ASN A 61 4.14 -11.99 -4.91
CA ASN A 61 4.79 -11.59 -6.15
C ASN A 61 6.32 -11.66 -6.03
N GLY A 62 7.01 -11.99 -7.12
CA GLY A 62 8.48 -12.00 -7.18
C GLY A 62 9.09 -10.61 -7.40
N GLU A 63 8.27 -9.63 -7.79
CA GLU A 63 8.67 -8.29 -8.16
C GLU A 63 7.73 -7.25 -7.53
N PHE A 64 8.30 -6.19 -7.00
CA PHE A 64 7.56 -4.99 -6.60
C PHE A 64 7.21 -4.16 -7.82
N ILE A 65 5.98 -3.65 -7.86
CA ILE A 65 5.55 -2.69 -8.87
C ILE A 65 4.90 -1.49 -8.18
N SER A 66 5.46 -0.30 -8.43
CA SER A 66 4.93 0.96 -7.91
C SER A 66 3.62 1.33 -8.62
N LEU A 67 2.54 1.53 -7.87
CA LEU A 67 1.32 2.17 -8.38
C LEU A 67 1.43 3.70 -8.44
N PRO A 68 2.06 4.40 -7.48
CA PRO A 68 2.42 5.80 -7.66
C PRO A 68 3.18 6.01 -8.97
N LEU A 69 2.75 7.03 -9.73
CA LEU A 69 3.18 7.40 -11.07
C LEU A 69 2.94 6.34 -12.18
N SER A 70 2.27 5.21 -11.89
CA SER A 70 1.94 4.22 -12.92
C SER A 70 1.02 4.77 -14.02
N ASN A 71 0.23 5.80 -13.73
CA ASN A 71 -0.62 6.45 -14.72
C ASN A 71 0.19 7.09 -15.86
N ARG A 72 1.43 7.54 -15.61
CA ARG A 72 2.34 8.03 -16.68
C ARG A 72 2.70 6.93 -17.67
N TRP A 73 2.98 5.72 -17.16
CA TRP A 73 3.21 4.57 -18.01
C TRP A 73 1.95 4.15 -18.77
N LEU A 74 0.79 4.14 -18.10
CA LEU A 74 -0.50 3.88 -18.78
C LEU A 74 -0.76 4.89 -19.90
N ALA A 75 -0.31 6.13 -19.75
CA ALA A 75 -0.41 7.19 -20.76
C ALA A 75 0.64 7.08 -21.88
N GLY A 76 1.61 6.18 -21.77
CA GLY A 76 2.75 6.09 -22.69
C GLY A 76 3.77 7.24 -22.54
N VAL A 77 3.76 7.94 -21.40
CA VAL A 77 4.70 9.04 -21.11
C VAL A 77 6.08 8.49 -20.75
N ASP A 78 6.13 7.34 -20.08
CA ASP A 78 7.37 6.62 -19.79
C ASP A 78 7.24 5.12 -20.06
N ASP A 79 8.36 4.38 -19.99
CA ASP A 79 8.41 2.95 -20.31
C ASP A 79 8.07 2.03 -19.11
N GLY A 80 7.80 2.60 -17.96
CA GLY A 80 7.41 1.88 -16.74
C GLY A 80 8.52 1.05 -16.08
N ARG A 81 9.76 1.03 -16.63
CA ARG A 81 10.84 0.21 -16.08
C ARG A 81 11.17 0.56 -14.64
N ARG A 82 11.24 1.85 -14.32
CA ARG A 82 11.54 2.32 -12.96
C ARG A 82 10.42 2.03 -11.95
N LEU A 83 9.22 1.65 -12.38
CA LEU A 83 8.17 1.21 -11.48
C LEU A 83 8.45 -0.17 -10.88
N ARG A 84 9.33 -0.96 -11.50
CA ARG A 84 9.60 -2.36 -11.18
C ARG A 84 10.90 -2.51 -10.39
N GLN A 85 10.85 -3.28 -9.29
CA GLN A 85 12.00 -3.53 -8.42
C GLN A 85 12.01 -4.99 -7.94
N ASN A 86 13.21 -5.55 -7.81
CA ASN A 86 13.40 -6.95 -7.43
C ASN A 86 13.48 -7.10 -5.91
N TYR A 87 12.57 -7.87 -5.31
CA TYR A 87 12.55 -8.12 -3.87
C TYR A 87 13.81 -8.81 -3.34
N ARG A 88 14.38 -9.78 -4.08
CA ARG A 88 15.56 -10.52 -3.63
C ARG A 88 16.78 -9.62 -3.52
N LYS A 89 17.01 -8.77 -4.53
CA LYS A 89 18.11 -7.79 -4.50
C LYS A 89 17.98 -6.83 -3.30
N THR A 90 16.75 -6.40 -3.02
CA THR A 90 16.48 -5.51 -1.87
C THR A 90 16.70 -6.23 -0.54
N ALA A 91 16.26 -7.48 -0.43
CA ALA A 91 16.46 -8.29 0.76
C ALA A 91 17.94 -8.57 1.05
N GLU A 92 18.73 -8.86 0.01
CA GLU A 92 20.20 -9.01 0.11
C GLU A 92 20.87 -7.70 0.56
N LEU A 93 20.47 -6.57 -0.04
CA LEU A 93 21.04 -5.25 0.29
C LEU A 93 20.84 -4.87 1.76
N TYR A 94 19.67 -5.16 2.32
CA TYR A 94 19.31 -4.78 3.69
C TYR A 94 19.36 -5.94 4.70
N ALA A 95 19.87 -7.12 4.27
CA ALA A 95 20.05 -8.29 5.14
C ALA A 95 18.76 -8.76 5.84
N TYR A 96 17.60 -8.76 5.17
CA TYR A 96 16.39 -9.41 5.63
C TYR A 96 16.03 -10.60 4.74
N ARG A 97 15.22 -11.53 5.26
CA ARG A 97 14.74 -12.68 4.51
C ARG A 97 13.51 -12.31 3.67
N PHE A 98 13.58 -12.52 2.36
CA PHE A 98 12.43 -12.46 1.46
C PHE A 98 11.90 -13.88 1.20
N VAL A 99 10.59 -14.08 1.34
CA VAL A 99 9.88 -15.33 1.06
C VAL A 99 8.76 -15.05 0.07
N GLN A 100 8.89 -15.61 -1.12
CA GLN A 100 7.81 -15.57 -2.10
C GLN A 100 6.81 -16.67 -1.79
N ALA A 101 5.65 -16.30 -1.23
CA ALA A 101 4.61 -17.25 -0.82
C ALA A 101 3.25 -16.57 -0.68
N ASP A 102 2.19 -17.37 -0.85
CA ASP A 102 0.85 -16.98 -0.44
C ASP A 102 0.65 -17.23 1.05
N VAL A 103 0.20 -16.21 1.77
CA VAL A 103 -0.19 -16.34 3.18
C VAL A 103 -1.62 -16.86 3.24
N ARG A 104 -1.80 -17.97 3.97
CA ARG A 104 -3.10 -18.62 4.19
C ARG A 104 -3.83 -18.03 5.39
N GLY A 105 -3.08 -17.62 6.42
CA GLY A 105 -3.57 -17.06 7.66
C GLY A 105 -2.48 -16.96 8.71
N PHE A 106 -2.85 -16.56 9.91
CA PHE A 106 -1.96 -16.53 11.06
C PHE A 106 -2.73 -16.82 12.36
N ASP A 107 -2.01 -17.36 13.34
CA ASP A 107 -2.51 -17.67 14.67
C ASP A 107 -1.81 -16.76 15.70
N MET A 108 -2.55 -15.83 16.28
CA MET A 108 -2.02 -14.89 17.27
C MET A 108 -1.63 -15.57 18.59
N ASN A 109 -2.32 -16.64 18.99
CA ASN A 109 -1.99 -17.37 20.21
C ASN A 109 -0.70 -18.18 20.04
N ARG A 110 -0.50 -18.83 18.90
CA ARG A 110 0.68 -19.62 18.58
C ARG A 110 1.83 -18.78 18.04
N ARG A 111 1.59 -17.50 17.76
CA ARG A 111 2.58 -16.61 17.13
C ARG A 111 3.15 -17.19 15.83
N SER A 112 2.30 -17.61 14.92
CA SER A 112 2.69 -18.28 13.69
C SER A 112 1.90 -17.78 12.48
N VAL A 113 2.58 -17.59 11.35
CA VAL A 113 2.00 -17.29 10.03
C VAL A 113 2.09 -18.54 9.17
N SER A 114 0.94 -18.99 8.64
CA SER A 114 0.87 -20.14 7.73
C SER A 114 0.89 -19.69 6.27
N THR A 115 1.72 -20.35 5.46
CA THR A 115 1.93 -19.99 4.06
C THR A 115 1.88 -21.21 3.13
N SER A 116 1.98 -20.96 1.83
CA SER A 116 2.08 -22.03 0.81
C SER A 116 3.40 -22.82 0.88
N VAL A 117 4.42 -22.32 1.59
CA VAL A 117 5.76 -22.94 1.67
C VAL A 117 6.17 -23.35 3.09
N GLY A 118 5.28 -23.24 4.07
CA GLY A 118 5.50 -23.59 5.46
C GLY A 118 5.10 -22.48 6.43
N ASP A 119 5.33 -22.72 7.71
CA ASP A 119 4.93 -21.82 8.78
C ASP A 119 6.13 -21.00 9.29
N PHE A 120 5.86 -19.77 9.72
CA PHE A 120 6.86 -18.83 10.23
C PHE A 120 6.45 -18.32 11.60
N ALA A 121 7.24 -18.66 12.62
CA ALA A 121 7.05 -18.14 13.98
C ALA A 121 7.50 -16.68 14.07
N TYR A 122 6.83 -15.90 14.92
CA TYR A 122 7.14 -14.48 15.12
C TYR A 122 7.05 -14.07 16.60
N ASP A 123 7.82 -13.05 16.96
CA ASP A 123 7.63 -12.27 18.19
C ASP A 123 6.74 -11.05 17.92
N TRP A 124 6.83 -10.52 16.70
CA TRP A 124 6.05 -9.37 16.18
C TRP A 124 5.54 -9.65 14.78
N LEU A 125 4.28 -9.30 14.53
CA LEU A 125 3.64 -9.43 13.22
C LEU A 125 3.25 -8.07 12.68
N ILE A 126 3.60 -7.80 11.40
CA ILE A 126 3.14 -6.62 10.68
C ILE A 126 2.31 -7.07 9.48
N VAL A 127 1.04 -6.72 9.45
CA VAL A 127 0.12 -7.00 8.34
C VAL A 127 0.05 -5.76 7.43
N ALA A 128 0.69 -5.83 6.27
CA ALA A 128 0.76 -4.79 5.25
C ALA A 128 0.11 -5.26 3.94
N ALA A 129 -0.99 -6.02 4.05
CA ALA A 129 -1.60 -6.76 2.93
C ALA A 129 -2.37 -5.88 1.92
N GLY A 130 -2.60 -4.60 2.22
CA GLY A 130 -3.26 -3.65 1.31
C GLY A 130 -4.77 -3.84 1.23
N ILE A 131 -5.33 -3.80 0.01
CA ILE A 131 -6.78 -3.89 -0.25
C ILE A 131 -7.14 -5.18 -0.98
N SER A 132 -8.41 -5.56 -0.85
CA SER A 132 -9.16 -6.39 -1.80
C SER A 132 -10.27 -5.58 -2.45
N GLU A 133 -10.60 -5.91 -3.68
CA GLU A 133 -11.73 -5.36 -4.42
C GLU A 133 -12.92 -6.31 -4.33
N ASP A 134 -14.12 -5.75 -4.21
CA ASP A 134 -15.36 -6.51 -4.16
C ASP A 134 -15.98 -6.62 -5.58
N ASP A 135 -15.40 -7.50 -6.39
CA ASP A 135 -15.87 -7.71 -7.77
C ASP A 135 -17.33 -8.18 -7.82
N ASP A 136 -17.77 -8.93 -6.80
CA ASP A 136 -19.16 -9.45 -6.73
C ASP A 136 -20.18 -8.32 -6.58
N ALA A 137 -19.78 -7.19 -5.98
CA ALA A 137 -20.64 -6.02 -5.80
C ALA A 137 -21.09 -5.37 -7.12
N LEU A 138 -20.28 -5.50 -8.18
CA LEU A 138 -20.62 -4.95 -9.51
C LEU A 138 -21.48 -5.90 -10.37
N VAL A 139 -21.63 -7.16 -9.97
CA VAL A 139 -22.28 -8.19 -10.80
C VAL A 139 -23.35 -8.97 -10.02
N SER A 140 -23.83 -8.42 -8.91
CA SER A 140 -24.88 -9.04 -8.07
C SER A 140 -24.56 -10.48 -7.62
N GLY A 141 -23.28 -10.77 -7.37
CA GLY A 141 -22.80 -12.07 -6.90
C GLY A 141 -22.63 -13.14 -7.98
N ASP A 142 -22.79 -12.82 -9.26
CA ASP A 142 -22.48 -13.75 -10.36
C ASP A 142 -20.95 -13.90 -10.50
N ARG A 143 -20.42 -15.02 -9.99
CA ARG A 143 -18.97 -15.30 -10.01
C ARG A 143 -18.38 -15.38 -11.42
N LYS A 144 -19.16 -15.82 -12.41
CA LYS A 144 -18.69 -15.88 -13.80
C LYS A 144 -18.58 -14.47 -14.37
N ALA A 145 -19.57 -13.63 -14.12
CA ALA A 145 -19.53 -12.22 -14.49
C ALA A 145 -18.43 -11.46 -13.76
N ALA A 146 -18.19 -11.74 -12.45
CA ALA A 146 -17.09 -11.14 -11.69
C ALA A 146 -15.71 -11.48 -12.30
N ALA A 147 -15.49 -12.76 -12.59
CA ALA A 147 -14.25 -13.21 -13.24
C ALA A 147 -14.03 -12.58 -14.62
N GLU A 148 -15.09 -12.46 -15.43
CA GLU A 148 -15.05 -11.83 -16.75
C GLU A 148 -14.81 -10.32 -16.64
N THR A 149 -15.45 -9.64 -15.67
CA THR A 149 -15.23 -8.22 -15.38
C THR A 149 -13.77 -7.96 -15.04
N ARG A 150 -13.22 -8.72 -14.10
CA ARG A 150 -11.81 -8.59 -13.69
C ARG A 150 -10.83 -8.88 -14.82
N LEU A 151 -11.14 -9.87 -15.66
CA LEU A 151 -10.27 -10.24 -16.78
C LEU A 151 -10.25 -9.18 -17.88
N ARG A 152 -11.42 -8.62 -18.23
CA ARG A 152 -11.58 -7.72 -19.39
C ARG A 152 -11.50 -6.24 -19.02
N PHE A 153 -11.94 -5.87 -17.84
CA PHE A 153 -12.11 -4.46 -17.42
C PHE A 153 -11.46 -4.19 -16.07
N PRO A 154 -10.20 -4.62 -15.85
CA PRO A 154 -9.55 -4.50 -14.53
C PRO A 154 -9.41 -3.06 -14.09
N SER A 155 -9.40 -2.87 -12.78
CA SER A 155 -9.27 -1.57 -12.12
C SER A 155 -7.88 -0.94 -12.24
N ALA A 156 -6.85 -1.76 -12.42
CA ALA A 156 -5.44 -1.42 -12.29
C ALA A 156 -5.06 -0.89 -10.88
N TYR A 157 -5.77 -1.32 -9.85
CA TYR A 157 -5.37 -1.13 -8.45
C TYR A 157 -4.53 -2.29 -7.90
N THR A 158 -4.51 -3.43 -8.61
CA THR A 158 -3.63 -4.56 -8.30
C THR A 158 -2.36 -4.47 -9.14
N PRO A 159 -1.15 -4.40 -8.51
CA PRO A 159 0.11 -4.35 -9.25
C PRO A 159 0.32 -5.61 -10.10
N GLY A 160 0.93 -5.47 -11.26
CA GLY A 160 1.28 -6.58 -12.15
C GLY A 160 0.36 -6.67 -13.35
N ARG A 161 -0.22 -7.86 -13.58
CA ARG A 161 -0.96 -8.19 -14.80
C ARG A 161 -2.09 -7.20 -15.15
N GLU A 162 -2.78 -6.65 -14.16
CA GLU A 162 -3.86 -5.69 -14.41
C GLU A 162 -3.36 -4.40 -15.05
N LEU A 163 -2.23 -3.88 -14.57
CA LEU A 163 -1.58 -2.71 -15.18
C LEU A 163 -1.18 -2.99 -16.63
N ASP A 164 -0.61 -4.17 -16.90
CA ASP A 164 -0.21 -4.56 -18.27
C ASP A 164 -1.43 -4.68 -19.20
N ILE A 165 -2.57 -5.17 -18.68
CA ILE A 165 -3.83 -5.25 -19.44
C ILE A 165 -4.33 -3.83 -19.76
N VAL A 166 -4.41 -2.95 -18.76
CA VAL A 166 -4.90 -1.57 -18.96
C VAL A 166 -3.99 -0.80 -19.90
N HIS A 167 -2.66 -0.94 -19.76
CA HIS A 167 -1.72 -0.28 -20.67
C HIS A 167 -1.95 -0.68 -22.14
N ARG A 168 -2.05 -1.99 -22.44
CA ARG A 168 -2.35 -2.47 -23.79
C ARG A 168 -3.71 -2.01 -24.27
N LYS A 169 -4.73 -2.11 -23.43
CA LYS A 169 -6.08 -1.66 -23.72
C LYS A 169 -6.11 -0.18 -24.16
N LEU A 170 -5.41 0.70 -23.46
CA LEU A 170 -5.34 2.11 -23.82
C LEU A 170 -4.55 2.33 -25.11
N ALA A 171 -3.48 1.57 -25.34
CA ALA A 171 -2.73 1.63 -26.59
C ALA A 171 -3.56 1.20 -27.80
N ASP A 172 -4.35 0.13 -27.66
CA ASP A 172 -5.13 -0.50 -28.73
C ASP A 172 -6.50 0.16 -28.96
N PHE A 173 -6.98 0.96 -28.00
CA PHE A 173 -8.29 1.62 -28.10
C PHE A 173 -8.34 2.57 -29.30
N ASN A 174 -9.32 2.37 -30.21
CA ASN A 174 -9.41 3.08 -31.47
C ASN A 174 -10.74 3.81 -31.71
N GLY A 175 -11.63 3.84 -30.70
CA GLY A 175 -12.92 4.56 -30.79
C GLY A 175 -14.05 3.90 -30.02
N GLY A 176 -15.21 4.56 -29.96
CA GLY A 176 -16.40 4.12 -29.25
C GLY A 176 -16.56 4.69 -27.85
N GLU A 177 -17.42 4.08 -27.04
CA GLU A 177 -17.70 4.51 -25.67
C GLU A 177 -16.73 3.83 -24.69
N PHE A 178 -15.94 4.64 -23.99
CA PHE A 178 -15.08 4.19 -22.89
C PHE A 178 -15.71 4.54 -21.54
N LEU A 179 -15.84 3.56 -20.65
CA LEU A 179 -16.41 3.76 -19.32
C LEU A 179 -15.34 3.70 -18.23
N ILE A 180 -15.35 4.65 -17.32
CA ILE A 180 -14.61 4.58 -16.05
C ILE A 180 -15.56 4.92 -14.91
N ASN A 181 -15.59 4.10 -13.86
CA ASN A 181 -16.27 4.45 -12.63
C ASN A 181 -15.26 4.69 -11.50
N LEU A 182 -15.56 5.62 -10.62
CA LEU A 182 -14.84 5.80 -9.38
C LEU A 182 -15.46 4.90 -8.30
N PRO A 183 -14.65 4.28 -7.42
CA PRO A 183 -15.22 3.51 -6.32
C PRO A 183 -15.81 4.43 -5.26
N LEU A 184 -16.71 3.89 -4.43
CA LEU A 184 -17.17 4.61 -3.25
C LEU A 184 -16.03 4.73 -2.23
N ALA A 185 -15.86 5.92 -1.67
CA ALA A 185 -14.83 6.18 -0.64
C ALA A 185 -15.12 5.38 0.66
N PRO A 186 -14.06 4.94 1.38
CA PRO A 186 -12.65 5.18 1.12
C PRO A 186 -12.05 4.17 0.14
N TYR A 187 -11.13 4.62 -0.72
CA TYR A 187 -10.44 3.78 -1.68
C TYR A 187 -8.97 4.21 -1.86
N ARG A 188 -8.17 3.34 -2.48
CA ARG A 188 -6.74 3.57 -2.75
C ARG A 188 -6.54 4.73 -3.69
N CYS A 189 -5.61 5.63 -3.36
CA CYS A 189 -5.18 6.76 -4.16
C CYS A 189 -6.36 7.61 -4.69
N PRO A 190 -7.00 8.43 -3.84
CA PRO A 190 -8.21 9.17 -4.23
C PRO A 190 -8.13 9.94 -5.55
N PRO A 191 -7.00 10.57 -5.95
CA PRO A 191 -6.89 11.25 -7.24
C PRO A 191 -6.70 10.31 -8.45
N ALA A 192 -6.26 9.05 -8.26
CA ALA A 192 -5.86 8.19 -9.38
C ALA A 192 -6.94 7.90 -10.42
N PRO A 193 -8.23 7.65 -10.07
CA PRO A 193 -9.27 7.46 -11.08
C PRO A 193 -9.54 8.71 -11.93
N TYR A 194 -9.51 9.87 -11.31
CA TYR A 194 -9.65 11.15 -12.04
C TYR A 194 -8.47 11.39 -12.98
N GLU A 195 -7.26 11.12 -12.52
CA GLU A 195 -6.05 11.21 -13.34
C GLU A 195 -6.12 10.26 -14.54
N ARG A 196 -6.61 9.01 -14.34
CA ARG A 196 -6.86 8.07 -15.45
C ARG A 196 -7.88 8.61 -16.43
N ALA A 197 -8.96 9.22 -15.95
CA ALA A 197 -9.95 9.84 -16.81
C ALA A 197 -9.35 11.00 -17.64
N VAL A 198 -8.50 11.84 -17.05
CA VAL A 198 -7.75 12.89 -17.77
C VAL A 198 -6.85 12.29 -18.85
N ILE A 199 -6.13 11.22 -18.53
CA ILE A 199 -5.24 10.52 -19.48
C ILE A 199 -6.03 9.97 -20.67
N ILE A 200 -7.15 9.30 -20.41
CA ILE A 200 -8.01 8.74 -21.47
C ILE A 200 -8.61 9.86 -22.31
N ALA A 201 -9.11 10.92 -21.69
CA ALA A 201 -9.65 12.09 -22.40
C ALA A 201 -8.58 12.76 -23.29
N HIS A 202 -7.36 12.90 -22.77
CA HIS A 202 -6.22 13.41 -23.53
C HIS A 202 -5.86 12.49 -24.70
N MET A 203 -5.83 11.19 -24.49
CA MET A 203 -5.60 10.19 -25.55
C MET A 203 -6.64 10.29 -26.66
N ILE A 204 -7.94 10.33 -26.32
CA ILE A 204 -9.04 10.50 -27.28
C ILE A 204 -8.83 11.77 -28.11
N LYS A 205 -8.55 12.89 -27.44
CA LYS A 205 -8.37 14.21 -28.08
C LYS A 205 -7.12 14.24 -28.97
N SER A 206 -5.97 13.81 -28.45
CA SER A 206 -4.69 13.92 -29.17
C SER A 206 -4.59 12.97 -30.36
N ARG A 207 -5.26 11.81 -30.31
CA ARG A 207 -5.33 10.85 -31.41
C ARG A 207 -6.48 11.12 -32.38
N GLY A 208 -7.32 12.11 -32.10
CA GLY A 208 -8.49 12.45 -32.94
C GLY A 208 -9.51 11.31 -33.05
N LEU A 209 -9.68 10.50 -31.99
CA LEU A 209 -10.54 9.33 -32.00
C LEU A 209 -12.01 9.75 -32.02
N LYS A 210 -12.83 9.01 -32.78
CA LYS A 210 -14.28 9.07 -32.67
C LYS A 210 -14.72 8.26 -31.43
N ALA A 211 -14.49 8.83 -30.26
CA ALA A 211 -14.70 8.18 -28.98
C ALA A 211 -15.24 9.17 -27.94
N ARG A 212 -15.90 8.63 -26.92
CA ARG A 212 -16.34 9.36 -25.73
C ARG A 212 -15.97 8.60 -24.49
N LEU A 213 -15.55 9.32 -23.46
CA LEU A 213 -15.29 8.79 -22.12
C LEU A 213 -16.45 9.16 -21.20
N THR A 214 -17.13 8.17 -20.65
CA THR A 214 -18.09 8.39 -19.55
C THR A 214 -17.41 8.12 -18.22
N VAL A 215 -17.44 9.13 -17.32
CA VAL A 215 -16.90 9.06 -15.96
C VAL A 215 -18.05 9.05 -14.96
N VAL A 216 -18.22 7.96 -14.23
CA VAL A 216 -19.26 7.78 -13.20
C VAL A 216 -18.67 7.99 -11.82
N GLU A 217 -19.19 8.96 -11.05
CA GLU A 217 -18.66 9.40 -9.77
C GLU A 217 -19.71 9.29 -8.66
N PRO A 218 -19.63 8.31 -7.74
CA PRO A 218 -20.61 8.18 -6.65
C PRO A 218 -20.36 9.10 -5.45
N ASN A 219 -19.18 9.71 -5.38
CA ASN A 219 -18.79 10.59 -4.29
C ASN A 219 -19.10 12.05 -4.62
N ALA A 220 -18.91 12.95 -3.65
CA ALA A 220 -18.93 14.38 -3.90
C ALA A 220 -17.85 14.76 -4.93
N PRO A 221 -18.18 15.49 -6.00
CA PRO A 221 -17.26 15.76 -7.08
C PRO A 221 -16.05 16.58 -6.62
N TRP A 222 -14.88 16.22 -7.14
CA TRP A 222 -13.67 17.02 -6.91
C TRP A 222 -13.65 18.19 -7.89
N ALA A 223 -13.90 19.40 -7.37
CA ALA A 223 -14.11 20.61 -8.19
C ALA A 223 -13.02 20.88 -9.22
N GLY A 224 -11.75 20.59 -8.90
CA GLY A 224 -10.63 20.76 -9.82
C GLY A 224 -10.76 19.89 -11.08
N TYR A 225 -11.07 18.61 -10.91
CA TYR A 225 -11.25 17.67 -12.02
C TYR A 225 -12.54 17.93 -12.78
N GLN A 226 -13.63 18.23 -12.08
CA GLN A 226 -14.89 18.63 -12.72
C GLN A 226 -14.69 19.82 -13.67
N ARG A 227 -13.94 20.83 -13.23
CA ARG A 227 -13.60 21.99 -14.09
C ARG A 227 -12.80 21.56 -15.32
N ILE A 228 -11.79 20.68 -15.16
CA ILE A 228 -10.98 20.19 -16.28
C ILE A 228 -11.83 19.44 -17.30
N PHE A 229 -12.71 18.55 -16.86
CA PHE A 229 -13.61 17.82 -17.75
C PHE A 229 -14.52 18.79 -18.52
N ASN A 230 -15.07 19.81 -17.87
CA ASN A 230 -15.98 20.77 -18.48
C ASN A 230 -15.29 21.79 -19.40
N GLU A 231 -14.07 22.21 -19.10
CA GLU A 231 -13.37 23.26 -19.84
C GLU A 231 -12.43 22.69 -20.91
N GLN A 232 -11.65 21.64 -20.59
CA GLN A 232 -10.62 21.13 -21.50
C GLN A 232 -11.08 19.94 -22.34
N PHE A 233 -12.03 19.15 -21.84
CA PHE A 233 -12.45 17.88 -22.43
C PHE A 233 -13.97 17.75 -22.63
N ARG A 234 -14.69 18.86 -22.77
CA ARG A 234 -16.15 18.87 -22.96
C ARG A 234 -16.62 17.95 -24.10
N ASP A 235 -15.88 17.90 -25.20
CA ASP A 235 -16.24 17.09 -26.35
C ASP A 235 -15.85 15.61 -26.21
N GLN A 236 -14.94 15.28 -25.30
CA GLN A 236 -14.44 13.93 -25.07
C GLN A 236 -15.05 13.27 -23.86
N VAL A 237 -15.53 14.03 -22.86
CA VAL A 237 -15.94 13.49 -21.56
C VAL A 237 -17.42 13.78 -21.28
N THR A 238 -18.14 12.75 -20.83
CA THR A 238 -19.40 12.86 -20.12
C THR A 238 -19.12 12.56 -18.65
N TYR A 239 -19.18 13.57 -17.78
CA TYR A 239 -18.98 13.41 -16.35
C TYR A 239 -20.31 13.35 -15.61
N LEU A 240 -20.54 12.27 -14.88
CA LEU A 240 -21.76 11.99 -14.13
C LEU A 240 -21.46 12.00 -12.63
N PRO A 241 -21.45 13.18 -11.98
CA PRO A 241 -21.23 13.28 -10.54
C PRO A 241 -22.45 12.78 -9.75
N ASN A 242 -22.22 12.37 -8.49
CA ASN A 242 -23.24 11.86 -7.57
C ASN A 242 -24.08 10.71 -8.20
N THR A 243 -23.45 9.93 -9.08
CA THR A 243 -24.08 8.82 -9.79
C THR A 243 -23.34 7.54 -9.46
N ARG A 244 -24.08 6.50 -9.07
CA ARG A 244 -23.49 5.21 -8.72
C ARG A 244 -23.63 4.22 -9.87
N LEU A 245 -22.54 3.51 -10.18
CA LEU A 245 -22.57 2.27 -10.94
C LEU A 245 -23.16 1.17 -10.04
N ARG A 246 -24.31 0.62 -10.42
CA ARG A 246 -25.05 -0.38 -9.66
C ARG A 246 -24.72 -1.80 -10.07
N GLN A 247 -24.62 -2.03 -11.37
CA GLN A 247 -24.37 -3.34 -11.93
C GLN A 247 -23.68 -3.27 -13.29
N VAL A 248 -22.93 -4.30 -13.63
CA VAL A 248 -22.32 -4.48 -14.95
C VAL A 248 -22.68 -5.85 -15.51
N ASP A 249 -23.10 -5.88 -16.76
CA ASP A 249 -23.11 -7.07 -17.59
C ASP A 249 -21.85 -7.06 -18.48
N PRO A 250 -20.77 -7.78 -18.11
CA PRO A 250 -19.51 -7.74 -18.86
C PRO A 250 -19.61 -8.41 -20.23
N PHE A 251 -20.60 -9.29 -20.45
CA PHE A 251 -20.79 -10.01 -21.71
C PHE A 251 -21.49 -9.12 -22.74
N ARG A 252 -22.55 -8.39 -22.31
CA ARG A 252 -23.29 -7.44 -23.14
C ARG A 252 -22.68 -6.05 -23.16
N ARG A 253 -21.71 -5.78 -22.26
CA ARG A 253 -21.07 -4.49 -22.06
C ARG A 253 -22.09 -3.39 -21.72
N ILE A 254 -22.92 -3.68 -20.75
CA ILE A 254 -23.94 -2.75 -20.23
C ILE A 254 -23.61 -2.44 -18.78
N ALA A 255 -23.61 -1.17 -18.45
CA ALA A 255 -23.46 -0.64 -17.09
C ALA A 255 -24.80 -0.04 -16.66
N THR A 256 -25.41 -0.54 -15.59
CA THR A 256 -26.62 -0.01 -14.99
C THR A 256 -26.27 1.01 -13.91
N LEU A 257 -26.75 2.21 -14.03
CA LEU A 257 -26.57 3.30 -13.08
C LEU A 257 -27.80 3.44 -12.16
N ASP A 258 -27.85 4.53 -11.37
CA ASP A 258 -28.99 4.80 -10.49
C ASP A 258 -30.31 4.97 -11.27
N ILE A 259 -30.27 5.55 -12.47
CA ILE A 259 -31.46 5.90 -13.27
C ILE A 259 -31.40 5.32 -14.69
N ASP A 260 -30.20 5.25 -15.29
CA ASP A 260 -29.99 4.91 -16.70
C ASP A 260 -29.10 3.70 -16.90
N GLU A 261 -29.03 3.23 -18.14
CA GLU A 261 -28.05 2.23 -18.60
C GLU A 261 -27.12 2.82 -19.65
N ILE A 262 -25.84 2.44 -19.57
CA ILE A 262 -24.81 2.84 -20.53
C ILE A 262 -24.28 1.59 -21.24
N ARG A 263 -24.26 1.60 -22.56
CA ARG A 263 -23.47 0.66 -23.34
C ARG A 263 -22.05 1.21 -23.51
N PHE A 264 -21.07 0.34 -23.34
CA PHE A 264 -19.66 0.72 -23.52
C PHE A 264 -18.94 -0.28 -24.43
N ASP A 265 -17.92 0.20 -25.13
CA ASP A 265 -17.04 -0.64 -25.95
C ASP A 265 -15.87 -1.15 -25.15
N ASP A 266 -15.33 -0.31 -24.26
CA ASP A 266 -14.29 -0.67 -23.33
C ASP A 266 -14.44 0.07 -21.99
N ALA A 267 -13.78 -0.44 -20.94
CA ALA A 267 -13.91 0.12 -19.60
C ALA A 267 -12.67 -0.12 -18.71
N ILE A 268 -12.53 0.72 -17.69
CA ILE A 268 -11.78 0.43 -16.46
C ILE A 268 -12.80 0.46 -15.33
N LEU A 269 -13.09 -0.71 -14.75
CA LEU A 269 -14.10 -0.84 -13.70
C LEU A 269 -13.44 -0.99 -12.35
N MET A 270 -13.82 -0.12 -11.41
CA MET A 270 -13.26 -0.07 -10.07
C MET A 270 -14.32 -0.49 -9.05
N PRO A 271 -14.31 -1.76 -8.59
CA PRO A 271 -15.22 -2.24 -7.56
C PRO A 271 -15.02 -1.51 -6.23
N PRO A 272 -16.00 -1.58 -5.30
CA PRO A 272 -15.79 -1.16 -3.93
C PRO A 272 -14.56 -1.84 -3.32
N GLN A 273 -13.82 -1.11 -2.49
CA GLN A 273 -12.61 -1.61 -1.85
C GLN A 273 -12.83 -1.88 -0.37
N ARG A 274 -12.07 -2.84 0.15
CA ARG A 274 -12.02 -3.23 1.56
C ARG A 274 -10.59 -3.58 1.96
N ALA A 275 -10.34 -3.79 3.26
CA ALA A 275 -9.09 -4.39 3.71
C ALA A 275 -8.86 -5.72 2.98
N ALA A 276 -7.60 -6.08 2.77
CA ALA A 276 -7.26 -7.39 2.20
C ALA A 276 -8.04 -8.49 2.92
N ASP A 277 -8.52 -9.50 2.17
CA ASP A 277 -9.33 -10.61 2.71
C ASP A 277 -8.65 -11.31 3.88
N LEU A 278 -7.32 -11.31 3.89
CA LEU A 278 -6.53 -11.82 5.01
C LEU A 278 -6.90 -11.13 6.34
N CYS A 279 -7.23 -9.84 6.33
CA CYS A 279 -7.62 -9.11 7.55
C CYS A 279 -8.95 -9.62 8.10
N ALA A 280 -9.95 -9.74 7.24
CA ALA A 280 -11.27 -10.26 7.63
C ALA A 280 -11.21 -11.71 8.09
N ASN A 281 -10.49 -12.56 7.34
CA ASN A 281 -10.35 -13.99 7.60
C ASN A 281 -9.61 -14.30 8.91
N ASN A 282 -8.84 -13.34 9.44
CA ASN A 282 -8.10 -13.48 10.69
C ASN A 282 -8.59 -12.54 11.81
N GLY A 283 -9.83 -12.01 11.68
CA GLY A 283 -10.47 -11.25 12.74
C GLY A 283 -9.90 -9.85 13.01
N LEU A 284 -9.15 -9.27 12.07
CA LEU A 284 -8.59 -7.92 12.23
C LEU A 284 -9.59 -6.80 11.93
N ASN A 285 -10.68 -7.09 11.23
CA ASN A 285 -11.69 -6.10 10.90
C ASN A 285 -12.54 -5.75 12.12
N GLY A 286 -12.91 -4.48 12.26
CA GLY A 286 -13.84 -4.04 13.28
C GLY A 286 -15.25 -4.60 13.05
N THR A 287 -16.05 -4.60 14.10
CA THR A 287 -17.46 -4.98 14.02
C THR A 287 -18.17 -4.13 12.97
N ASN A 288 -18.82 -4.77 12.01
CA ASN A 288 -19.49 -4.11 10.88
C ASN A 288 -18.58 -3.20 10.05
N SER A 289 -17.27 -3.46 10.02
CA SER A 289 -16.28 -2.71 9.22
C SER A 289 -15.69 -3.58 8.13
N ALA A 290 -15.57 -3.01 6.93
CA ALA A 290 -14.82 -3.61 5.84
C ALA A 290 -13.28 -3.41 5.99
N TRP A 291 -12.84 -2.75 7.06
CA TRP A 291 -11.46 -2.31 7.28
C TRP A 291 -10.94 -2.79 8.62
N ALA A 292 -9.63 -3.02 8.71
CA ALA A 292 -8.97 -3.46 9.93
C ALA A 292 -8.99 -2.36 11.00
N THR A 293 -9.28 -2.76 12.24
CA THR A 293 -9.30 -1.85 13.40
C THR A 293 -7.95 -1.83 14.09
N VAL A 294 -7.41 -0.64 14.28
CA VAL A 294 -6.13 -0.43 14.94
C VAL A 294 -6.21 0.73 15.94
N HIS A 295 -5.29 0.74 16.87
CA HIS A 295 -5.09 1.91 17.71
C HIS A 295 -4.60 3.09 16.85
N PRO A 296 -5.30 4.24 16.84
CA PRO A 296 -5.08 5.31 15.85
C PRO A 296 -3.67 5.89 15.84
N ARG A 297 -2.97 5.87 16.98
CA ARG A 297 -1.65 6.48 17.14
C ARG A 297 -0.49 5.52 16.90
N ASN A 298 -0.63 4.27 17.35
CA ASN A 298 0.48 3.31 17.28
C ASN A 298 0.28 2.18 16.27
N LEU A 299 -0.89 2.10 15.61
CA LEU A 299 -1.22 1.13 14.57
C LEU A 299 -1.19 -0.34 15.02
N ALA A 300 -1.12 -0.59 16.33
CA ALA A 300 -1.26 -1.92 16.88
C ALA A 300 -2.73 -2.39 16.76
N PHE A 301 -2.92 -3.68 16.54
CA PHE A 301 -4.24 -4.29 16.64
C PHE A 301 -4.77 -4.14 18.08
N LEU A 302 -6.08 -3.93 18.23
CA LEU A 302 -6.63 -3.57 19.55
C LEU A 302 -6.52 -4.70 20.57
N ASP A 303 -6.62 -5.97 20.11
CA ASP A 303 -6.64 -7.14 20.99
C ASP A 303 -5.25 -7.77 21.15
N ASP A 304 -4.23 -7.32 20.40
CA ASP A 304 -2.87 -7.84 20.48
C ASP A 304 -1.84 -6.77 20.11
N ASP A 305 -1.13 -6.28 21.09
CA ASP A 305 -0.14 -5.21 20.94
C ASP A 305 1.15 -5.62 20.21
N ARG A 306 1.32 -6.91 19.90
CA ARG A 306 2.41 -7.47 19.08
C ARG A 306 2.03 -7.64 17.61
N VAL A 307 0.78 -7.38 17.26
CA VAL A 307 0.27 -7.40 15.88
C VAL A 307 -0.02 -5.97 15.44
N PHE A 308 0.53 -5.57 14.31
CA PHE A 308 0.33 -4.26 13.71
C PHE A 308 -0.34 -4.41 12.35
N VAL A 309 -1.25 -3.50 12.03
CA VAL A 309 -1.80 -3.41 10.66
C VAL A 309 -1.47 -2.04 10.10
N ILE A 310 -0.92 -2.01 8.89
CA ILE A 310 -0.44 -0.78 8.25
C ILE A 310 -0.90 -0.64 6.80
N GLY A 311 -0.80 0.56 6.29
CA GLY A 311 -1.13 0.89 4.90
C GLY A 311 -2.63 0.88 4.65
N ASP A 312 -3.01 0.46 3.45
CA ASP A 312 -4.37 0.64 2.97
C ASP A 312 -5.42 -0.24 3.67
N SER A 313 -5.00 -1.29 4.39
CA SER A 313 -5.91 -2.16 5.14
C SER A 313 -6.58 -1.49 6.33
N ILE A 314 -6.00 -0.41 6.91
CA ILE A 314 -6.51 0.19 8.14
C ILE A 314 -7.84 0.94 7.93
N GLY A 315 -8.67 0.87 8.97
CA GLY A 315 -9.96 1.54 9.06
C GLY A 315 -9.87 3.03 9.42
N ALA A 316 -10.96 3.57 9.95
CA ALA A 316 -11.01 4.93 10.43
C ALA A 316 -10.11 5.14 11.66
N VAL A 317 -9.37 6.23 11.68
CA VAL A 317 -8.41 6.59 12.74
C VAL A 317 -8.82 7.85 13.50
N SER A 318 -9.81 8.57 13.00
CA SER A 318 -10.30 9.79 13.64
C SER A 318 -11.77 10.02 13.34
N PRO A 319 -12.57 10.45 14.31
CA PRO A 319 -13.95 10.86 14.07
C PRO A 319 -14.06 12.16 13.25
N LEU A 320 -12.96 12.91 13.12
CA LEU A 320 -12.95 14.21 12.43
C LEU A 320 -12.79 14.08 10.90
N PHE A 321 -12.07 13.05 10.43
CA PHE A 321 -11.80 12.86 8.99
C PHE A 321 -11.91 11.41 8.53
N GLY A 322 -12.16 10.47 9.44
CA GLY A 322 -12.28 9.05 9.14
C GLY A 322 -10.92 8.39 8.87
N HIS A 323 -10.58 8.16 7.62
CA HIS A 323 -9.44 7.37 7.18
C HIS A 323 -8.24 8.24 6.79
N TYR A 324 -7.03 7.74 7.05
CA TYR A 324 -5.85 8.25 6.35
C TYR A 324 -5.98 8.00 4.84
N PRO A 325 -5.45 8.90 3.98
CA PRO A 325 -5.37 8.63 2.54
C PRO A 325 -4.61 7.33 2.27
N LYS A 326 -5.20 6.45 1.48
CA LYS A 326 -4.61 5.15 1.14
C LYS A 326 -3.58 5.33 0.02
N THR A 327 -2.36 5.73 0.37
CA THR A 327 -1.28 6.06 -0.57
C THR A 327 0.03 5.36 -0.23
N GLY A 328 0.93 5.22 -1.22
CA GLY A 328 2.22 4.57 -1.02
C GLY A 328 3.08 5.25 0.05
N GLU A 329 3.18 6.58 0.03
CA GLU A 329 3.95 7.31 1.06
C GLU A 329 3.33 7.14 2.45
N MET A 330 2.01 7.26 2.58
CA MET A 330 1.31 7.03 3.84
C MET A 330 1.63 5.64 4.41
N ALA A 331 1.55 4.61 3.56
CA ALA A 331 1.89 3.24 3.95
C ALA A 331 3.36 3.12 4.38
N SER A 332 4.31 3.75 3.65
CA SER A 332 5.73 3.75 4.01
C SER A 332 5.99 4.44 5.35
N ARG A 333 5.36 5.58 5.60
CA ARG A 333 5.46 6.28 6.90
C ARG A 333 4.93 5.41 8.05
N MET A 334 3.81 4.73 7.84
CA MET A 334 3.28 3.77 8.83
C MET A 334 4.27 2.64 9.11
N GLY A 335 4.94 2.11 8.08
CA GLY A 335 6.00 1.11 8.24
C GLY A 335 7.16 1.61 9.10
N GLN A 336 7.62 2.85 8.90
CA GLN A 336 8.67 3.50 9.72
C GLN A 336 8.22 3.68 11.16
N ILE A 337 6.99 4.14 11.37
CA ILE A 337 6.42 4.37 12.70
C ILE A 337 6.37 3.07 13.50
N VAL A 338 5.84 2.00 12.91
CA VAL A 338 5.75 0.68 13.56
C VAL A 338 7.13 0.10 13.82
N ALA A 339 8.06 0.22 12.89
CA ALA A 339 9.44 -0.23 13.09
C ALA A 339 10.09 0.49 14.27
N THR A 340 9.95 1.82 14.37
CA THR A 340 10.47 2.61 15.49
C THR A 340 9.87 2.16 16.83
N GLN A 341 8.58 1.86 16.87
CA GLN A 341 7.93 1.37 18.08
C GLN A 341 8.41 -0.01 18.50
N ILE A 342 8.55 -0.95 17.56
CA ILE A 342 9.07 -2.29 17.85
C ILE A 342 10.49 -2.18 18.40
N ILE A 343 11.37 -1.41 17.76
CA ILE A 343 12.74 -1.16 18.23
C ILE A 343 12.73 -0.52 19.62
N GLY A 344 11.86 0.47 19.84
CA GLY A 344 11.72 1.11 21.14
C GLY A 344 11.33 0.14 22.25
N ARG A 345 10.39 -0.78 21.99
CA ARG A 345 9.98 -1.82 22.96
C ARG A 345 11.10 -2.85 23.22
N ILE A 346 11.86 -3.23 22.19
CA ILE A 346 12.99 -4.17 22.32
C ILE A 346 14.13 -3.53 23.14
N THR A 347 14.40 -2.24 22.93
CA THR A 347 15.51 -1.54 23.58
C THR A 347 15.14 -0.84 24.89
N GLY A 348 13.86 -0.85 25.27
CA GLY A 348 13.35 -0.12 26.43
C GLY A 348 13.32 1.43 26.22
N LYS A 349 13.51 1.90 24.99
CA LYS A 349 13.52 3.33 24.64
C LYS A 349 12.25 3.71 23.90
N THR A 350 11.12 3.73 24.59
CA THR A 350 9.83 4.10 24.01
C THR A 350 9.71 5.61 23.85
N SER A 351 9.13 6.05 22.74
CA SER A 351 8.76 7.44 22.45
C SER A 351 7.31 7.50 21.98
N GLU A 352 6.71 8.68 22.09
CA GLU A 352 5.40 8.90 21.47
C GLU A 352 5.48 8.64 19.96
N PRO A 353 4.52 7.84 19.40
CA PRO A 353 4.51 7.58 17.98
C PRO A 353 4.30 8.86 17.17
N ALA A 354 5.10 9.06 16.14
CA ALA A 354 4.85 10.09 15.16
C ALA A 354 3.54 9.80 14.40
N LEU A 355 2.90 10.84 13.88
CA LEU A 355 1.79 10.66 12.95
C LEU A 355 2.32 10.55 11.51
N PRO A 356 1.72 9.71 10.66
CA PRO A 356 2.14 9.62 9.27
C PRO A 356 1.75 10.88 8.51
N GLU A 357 2.55 11.22 7.49
CA GLU A 357 2.28 12.32 6.56
C GLU A 357 2.35 11.78 5.14
N SER A 358 1.74 12.47 4.18
CA SER A 358 1.91 12.11 2.78
C SER A 358 1.84 13.28 1.83
N THR A 359 2.58 13.14 0.73
CA THR A 359 2.51 13.99 -0.45
C THR A 359 2.09 13.13 -1.63
N CYS A 360 1.13 13.61 -2.42
CA CYS A 360 0.70 12.98 -3.67
C CYS A 360 0.82 13.99 -4.80
N PHE A 361 1.13 13.47 -5.99
CA PHE A 361 1.06 14.22 -7.24
C PHE A 361 0.02 13.56 -8.14
N ALA A 362 -0.82 14.35 -8.78
CA ALA A 362 -1.84 13.85 -9.69
C ALA A 362 -2.00 14.77 -10.88
N TYR A 363 -1.89 14.22 -12.09
CA TYR A 363 -1.94 14.99 -13.33
C TYR A 363 -3.32 15.59 -13.58
N LEU A 364 -3.30 16.87 -13.95
CA LEU A 364 -4.46 17.65 -14.38
C LEU A 364 -4.44 17.83 -15.90
N SER A 365 -3.26 17.77 -16.53
CA SER A 365 -3.05 17.83 -17.97
C SER A 365 -1.73 17.16 -18.33
N LEU A 366 -1.68 16.51 -19.49
CA LEU A 366 -0.45 15.93 -20.03
C LEU A 366 0.27 16.87 -21.01
N ASN A 367 -0.48 17.76 -21.67
CA ASN A 367 0.08 18.70 -22.63
C ASN A 367 -0.70 20.03 -22.65
N PRO A 368 -0.13 21.13 -22.13
CA PRO A 368 1.12 21.16 -21.37
C PRO A 368 0.97 20.38 -20.06
N PRO A 369 2.06 19.83 -19.50
CA PRO A 369 1.98 19.06 -18.26
C PRO A 369 1.59 19.97 -17.09
N GLN A 370 0.61 19.51 -16.31
CA GLN A 370 0.15 20.15 -15.09
C GLN A 370 -0.23 19.08 -14.07
N PHE A 371 0.07 19.30 -12.81
CA PHE A 371 -0.41 18.42 -11.76
C PHE A 371 -0.88 19.21 -10.51
N THR A 372 -1.62 18.55 -9.65
CA THR A 372 -1.88 19.00 -8.29
C THR A 372 -0.98 18.25 -7.33
N ARG A 373 -0.30 19.00 -6.46
CA ARG A 373 0.42 18.49 -5.30
C ARG A 373 -0.52 18.55 -4.10
N ILE A 374 -0.73 17.41 -3.45
CA ILE A 374 -1.63 17.25 -2.32
C ILE A 374 -0.80 16.81 -1.13
N GLU A 375 -0.82 17.60 -0.06
CA GLU A 375 -0.13 17.28 1.20
C GLU A 375 -1.14 17.02 2.30
N SER A 376 -0.98 15.92 3.02
CA SER A 376 -1.78 15.55 4.18
C SER A 376 -0.89 15.53 5.41
N ARG A 377 -1.22 16.35 6.40
CA ARG A 377 -0.51 16.48 7.68
C ARG A 377 -1.47 16.30 8.83
N TYR A 378 -0.94 15.81 9.95
CA TYR A 378 -1.75 15.42 11.09
C TYR A 378 -1.15 15.95 12.39
N ARG A 379 -2.03 16.21 13.37
CA ARG A 379 -1.63 16.57 14.73
C ARG A 379 -2.62 16.01 15.75
N VAL A 380 -2.13 15.66 16.92
CA VAL A 380 -2.98 15.32 18.06
C VAL A 380 -3.50 16.60 18.68
N ARG A 381 -4.80 16.67 18.91
CA ARG A 381 -5.45 17.77 19.62
C ARG A 381 -5.39 17.55 21.14
N GLY A 382 -5.71 18.59 21.91
CA GLY A 382 -5.76 18.52 23.37
C GLY A 382 -6.81 17.54 23.93
N ASP A 383 -7.84 17.19 23.13
CA ASP A 383 -8.85 16.18 23.45
C ASP A 383 -8.43 14.76 23.04
N GLY A 384 -7.20 14.59 22.51
CA GLY A 384 -6.66 13.30 22.06
C GLY A 384 -7.04 12.91 20.63
N ALA A 385 -8.00 13.59 19.99
CA ALA A 385 -8.39 13.31 18.62
C ALA A 385 -7.29 13.72 17.63
N ILE A 386 -7.15 12.97 16.54
CA ILE A 386 -6.24 13.33 15.45
C ILE A 386 -6.97 14.28 14.51
N ALA A 387 -6.39 15.45 14.28
CA ALA A 387 -6.86 16.42 13.30
C ALA A 387 -6.01 16.36 12.03
N GLN A 388 -6.65 16.56 10.88
CA GLN A 388 -6.04 16.58 9.56
C GLN A 388 -5.98 18.00 9.00
N THR A 389 -4.91 18.30 8.28
CA THR A 389 -4.79 19.47 7.40
C THR A 389 -4.41 18.97 6.01
N ILE A 390 -5.20 19.34 5.00
CA ILE A 390 -4.90 19.04 3.61
C ILE A 390 -4.59 20.35 2.91
N SER A 391 -3.46 20.42 2.21
CA SER A 391 -3.14 21.51 1.29
C SER A 391 -3.05 20.98 -0.13
N GLN A 392 -3.54 21.79 -1.08
CA GLN A 392 -3.48 21.49 -2.49
C GLN A 392 -2.84 22.66 -3.23
N LYS A 393 -1.86 22.36 -4.06
CA LYS A 393 -1.20 23.35 -4.90
C LYS A 393 -1.16 22.85 -6.34
N GLN A 394 -1.68 23.64 -7.25
CA GLN A 394 -1.59 23.37 -8.68
C GLN A 394 -0.23 23.85 -9.21
N GLU A 395 0.48 22.97 -9.90
CA GLU A 395 1.73 23.29 -10.60
C GLU A 395 1.46 23.29 -12.11
N ASN A 396 1.53 24.48 -12.68
CA ASN A 396 1.24 24.70 -14.11
C ASN A 396 2.48 24.56 -15.02
N ASN A 397 3.66 24.50 -14.41
CA ASN A 397 4.93 24.30 -15.11
C ASN A 397 5.85 23.44 -14.25
N PRO A 398 5.52 22.13 -14.10
CA PRO A 398 6.28 21.23 -13.24
C PRO A 398 7.73 21.07 -13.76
N GLN A 399 8.67 21.00 -12.82
CA GLN A 399 10.10 20.85 -13.07
C GLN A 399 10.61 19.43 -12.69
N GLY A 400 9.70 18.43 -12.62
CA GLY A 400 10.03 17.04 -12.28
C GLY A 400 9.94 16.74 -10.77
N GLU A 401 9.15 17.50 -10.02
CA GLU A 401 8.97 17.31 -8.58
C GLU A 401 8.39 15.94 -8.24
N ASP A 402 7.48 15.42 -9.07
CA ASP A 402 6.91 14.09 -8.98
C ASP A 402 7.96 12.99 -9.19
N ASP A 403 8.85 13.20 -10.15
CA ASP A 403 9.98 12.30 -10.41
C ASP A 403 11.00 12.31 -9.29
N ALA A 404 11.34 13.48 -8.78
CA ALA A 404 12.25 13.63 -7.64
C ALA A 404 11.68 12.97 -6.39
N TRP A 405 10.37 13.10 -6.16
CA TRP A 405 9.65 12.44 -5.07
C TRP A 405 9.73 10.92 -5.19
N LEU A 406 9.36 10.35 -6.36
CA LEU A 406 9.43 8.89 -6.57
C LEU A 406 10.86 8.38 -6.41
N THR A 407 11.84 9.07 -6.99
CA THR A 407 13.26 8.71 -6.88
C THR A 407 13.73 8.68 -5.43
N THR A 408 13.33 9.67 -4.62
CA THR A 408 13.65 9.74 -3.20
C THR A 408 13.10 8.54 -2.44
N TRP A 409 11.84 8.19 -2.69
CA TRP A 409 11.21 7.04 -2.05
C TRP A 409 11.79 5.71 -2.53
N HIS A 410 12.00 5.54 -3.84
CA HIS A 410 12.64 4.34 -4.37
C HIS A 410 14.05 4.16 -3.81
N LYS A 411 14.86 5.22 -3.77
CA LYS A 411 16.17 5.17 -3.12
C LYS A 411 16.07 4.81 -1.64
N SER A 412 15.05 5.32 -0.96
CA SER A 412 14.79 4.98 0.44
C SER A 412 14.42 3.50 0.62
N LEU A 413 13.66 2.88 -0.28
CA LEU A 413 13.20 1.50 -0.17
C LEU A 413 14.19 0.49 -0.77
N PHE A 414 14.82 0.81 -1.88
CA PHE A 414 15.60 -0.12 -2.70
C PHE A 414 17.10 0.21 -2.80
N GLY A 415 17.56 1.32 -2.20
CA GLY A 415 18.95 1.77 -2.27
C GLY A 415 19.28 2.54 -3.55
N SER A 416 20.57 2.87 -3.73
CA SER A 416 21.06 3.72 -4.83
C SER A 416 20.95 3.07 -6.21
N ALA A 417 20.76 1.75 -6.28
CA ALA A 417 20.57 1.01 -7.53
C ALA A 417 19.13 1.04 -8.08
N ALA A 418 18.21 1.73 -7.39
CA ALA A 418 16.84 1.91 -7.85
C ALA A 418 16.83 2.85 -9.06
N GLY A 419 16.71 2.29 -10.26
CA GLY A 419 16.54 3.08 -11.49
C GLY A 419 17.65 2.99 -12.53
N THR A 420 18.61 2.05 -12.39
CA THR A 420 19.51 1.67 -13.49
C THR A 420 19.04 0.44 -14.24
#